data_28c0e3780bc03982403571cf0afb5d8d
#
_entry.id   28c0e3780bc03982403571cf0afb5d8d
#
_cell.length_a   1.000
_cell.length_b   1.000
_cell.length_c   1.000
_cell.angle_alpha   90.00
_cell.angle_beta   90.00
_cell.angle_gamma   90.00
#
_symmetry.space_group_name_H-M   'P 1'
#
loop_
_entity.id
_entity.type
_entity.pdbx_description
1 polymer ?
#
loop_
_entity_poly.entity_id
_entity_poly.type
_entity_poly.pdbx_seq_one_letter_code
_entity_poly.pdbx_strand_id
1 'polypeptide(L)'
;MSDTQMADKDVMIDIFTRADLIMQSDIKFRKMIGAGQLQIVYYPVRGQEVVSAAMMAAVNQEDYLVTIYRGLHDQLAKGIPSKDLWAEFAGKMAGTCKGKGGPMHITHPETGVMVTTGIVGSGIPIANGLGLASQLEKDGKVTVCCFGDGASNIGAFHEGLNMAQVWKLPVIFLCQNNLYSEHTPMAFATSSETIKQRGDGLGMRSVRVNGNDASEMYAAAKEAVEYARAGNGPTLIEAMTFRFHGHLLGDTGHYIPEAEMEQALKDDPMPILRQQLLDMQISEADIAAIEAKNAAIIDEAAQYALDAPYPPGDEYRIDVLDVEIAA
;
A
#
# COMPACT_ATOMS: atom_id res chain seq x y z
N MET A 1 27.46 7.46 -7.83
CA MET A 1 26.45 6.55 -8.35
C MET A 1 26.88 5.18 -7.88
N SER A 2 26.30 4.65 -6.80
CA SER A 2 26.53 3.25 -6.40
C SER A 2 25.93 2.37 -7.49
N ASP A 3 26.60 1.31 -7.89
CA ASP A 3 26.00 0.24 -8.69
C ASP A 3 24.74 -0.23 -7.95
N THR A 4 23.59 0.28 -8.37
CA THR A 4 22.31 -0.20 -7.88
C THR A 4 22.23 -1.64 -8.34
N GLN A 5 22.43 -2.57 -7.43
CA GLN A 5 22.35 -3.99 -7.75
C GLN A 5 20.93 -4.24 -8.26
N MET A 6 20.78 -4.41 -9.57
CA MET A 6 19.48 -4.67 -10.19
C MET A 6 18.82 -5.84 -9.47
N ALA A 7 17.53 -5.73 -9.23
CA ALA A 7 16.75 -6.85 -8.72
C ALA A 7 16.94 -8.07 -9.63
N ASP A 8 17.12 -9.25 -9.05
CA ASP A 8 17.24 -10.47 -9.85
C ASP A 8 15.90 -10.83 -10.54
N LYS A 9 15.95 -11.79 -11.46
CA LYS A 9 14.77 -12.18 -12.24
C LYS A 9 13.60 -12.63 -11.38
N ASP A 10 13.87 -13.38 -10.34
CA ASP A 10 12.83 -13.96 -9.48
C ASP A 10 12.12 -12.85 -8.69
N VAL A 11 12.85 -11.86 -8.20
CA VAL A 11 12.31 -10.67 -7.54
C VAL A 11 11.47 -9.85 -8.51
N MET A 12 11.93 -9.63 -9.74
CA MET A 12 11.18 -8.86 -10.73
C MET A 12 9.89 -9.57 -11.15
N ILE A 13 9.90 -10.90 -11.24
CA ILE A 13 8.70 -11.71 -11.47
C ILE A 13 7.73 -11.60 -10.30
N ASP A 14 8.22 -11.64 -9.05
CA ASP A 14 7.37 -11.46 -7.86
C ASP A 14 6.72 -10.08 -7.83
N ILE A 15 7.51 -9.01 -8.08
CA ILE A 15 7.00 -7.64 -8.18
C ILE A 15 5.93 -7.52 -9.26
N PHE A 16 6.19 -8.07 -10.47
CA PHE A 16 5.21 -8.04 -11.55
C PHE A 16 3.93 -8.81 -11.20
N THR A 17 4.08 -9.99 -10.60
CA THR A 17 2.93 -10.81 -10.19
C THR A 17 2.03 -10.06 -9.21
N ARG A 18 2.61 -9.39 -8.22
CA ARG A 18 1.87 -8.56 -7.25
C ARG A 18 1.25 -7.32 -7.91
N ALA A 19 2.01 -6.61 -8.72
CA ALA A 19 1.55 -5.38 -9.37
C ALA A 19 0.42 -5.66 -10.37
N ASP A 20 0.50 -6.72 -11.15
CA ASP A 20 -0.55 -7.16 -12.07
C ASP A 20 -1.82 -7.59 -11.33
N LEU A 21 -1.69 -8.34 -10.22
CA LEU A 21 -2.83 -8.71 -9.37
C LEU A 21 -3.55 -7.46 -8.83
N ILE A 22 -2.80 -6.43 -8.39
CA ILE A 22 -3.34 -5.15 -7.93
C ILE A 22 -4.06 -4.44 -9.07
N MET A 23 -3.42 -4.31 -10.23
CA MET A 23 -3.99 -3.65 -11.40
C MET A 23 -5.30 -4.30 -11.83
N GLN A 24 -5.31 -5.62 -11.97
CA GLN A 24 -6.51 -6.36 -12.37
C GLN A 24 -7.63 -6.26 -11.34
N SER A 25 -7.29 -6.29 -10.05
CA SER A 25 -8.27 -6.09 -8.96
C SER A 25 -8.90 -4.70 -9.01
N ASP A 26 -8.10 -3.63 -9.18
CA ASP A 26 -8.61 -2.26 -9.31
C ASP A 26 -9.54 -2.11 -10.52
N ILE A 27 -9.14 -2.61 -11.68
CA ILE A 27 -9.95 -2.58 -12.90
C ILE A 27 -11.29 -3.31 -12.68
N LYS A 28 -11.26 -4.49 -12.06
CA LYS A 28 -12.46 -5.29 -11.80
C LYS A 28 -13.40 -4.59 -10.80
N PHE A 29 -12.88 -4.04 -9.69
CA PHE A 29 -13.68 -3.26 -8.74
C PHE A 29 -14.40 -2.11 -9.43
N ARG A 30 -13.68 -1.28 -10.17
CA ARG A 30 -14.27 -0.13 -10.88
C ARG A 30 -15.35 -0.56 -11.87
N LYS A 31 -15.14 -1.66 -12.60
CA LYS A 31 -16.13 -2.22 -13.54
C LYS A 31 -17.39 -2.70 -12.81
N MET A 32 -17.24 -3.42 -11.71
CA MET A 32 -18.39 -3.96 -10.95
C MET A 32 -19.18 -2.88 -10.24
N ILE A 33 -18.52 -1.85 -9.70
CA ILE A 33 -19.18 -0.69 -9.11
C ILE A 33 -19.94 0.10 -10.18
N GLY A 34 -19.30 0.35 -11.34
CA GLY A 34 -19.95 1.03 -12.46
C GLY A 34 -21.14 0.27 -13.03
N ALA A 35 -21.16 -1.05 -12.94
CA ALA A 35 -22.28 -1.91 -13.31
C ALA A 35 -23.35 -2.06 -12.20
N GLY A 36 -23.18 -1.43 -11.03
CA GLY A 36 -24.08 -1.54 -9.90
C GLY A 36 -24.07 -2.87 -9.16
N GLN A 37 -23.09 -3.73 -9.43
CA GLN A 37 -22.93 -5.03 -8.77
C GLN A 37 -22.37 -4.93 -7.35
N LEU A 38 -21.57 -3.87 -7.08
CA LEU A 38 -21.05 -3.51 -5.77
C LEU A 38 -21.42 -2.07 -5.44
N GLN A 39 -21.85 -1.82 -4.19
CA GLN A 39 -22.19 -0.50 -3.67
C GLN A 39 -21.25 -0.16 -2.52
N ILE A 40 -20.06 0.31 -2.85
CA ILE A 40 -19.00 0.64 -1.90
C ILE A 40 -18.37 1.99 -2.24
N VAL A 41 -17.80 2.66 -1.23
CA VAL A 41 -16.88 3.76 -1.46
C VAL A 41 -15.55 3.15 -1.88
N TYR A 42 -15.04 3.56 -3.03
CA TYR A 42 -13.82 2.98 -3.59
C TYR A 42 -12.78 4.05 -3.95
N TYR A 43 -11.56 3.81 -3.56
CA TYR A 43 -10.40 4.66 -3.81
C TYR A 43 -9.48 3.98 -4.82
N PRO A 44 -9.53 4.35 -6.12
CA PRO A 44 -8.73 3.71 -7.16
C PRO A 44 -7.23 3.80 -6.88
N VAL A 45 -6.50 2.75 -7.23
CA VAL A 45 -5.06 2.64 -6.98
C VAL A 45 -4.21 2.59 -8.25
N ARG A 46 -4.84 2.61 -9.45
CA ARG A 46 -4.11 2.61 -10.73
C ARG A 46 -3.06 3.73 -10.80
N GLY A 47 -1.85 3.35 -11.23
CA GLY A 47 -0.65 4.18 -11.29
C GLY A 47 0.26 4.04 -10.07
N GLN A 48 -0.16 3.33 -9.01
CA GLN A 48 0.59 3.17 -7.76
C GLN A 48 0.93 1.70 -7.46
N GLU A 49 0.75 0.77 -8.39
CA GLU A 49 0.87 -0.67 -8.17
C GLU A 49 2.29 -1.07 -7.80
N VAL A 50 3.28 -0.51 -8.50
CA VAL A 50 4.70 -0.90 -8.38
C VAL A 50 5.28 -0.49 -7.04
N VAL A 51 4.90 0.67 -6.49
CA VAL A 51 5.38 1.14 -5.17
C VAL A 51 5.15 0.07 -4.11
N SER A 52 3.92 -0.43 -4.00
CA SER A 52 3.55 -1.41 -2.98
C SER A 52 4.11 -2.79 -3.30
N ALA A 53 4.06 -3.20 -4.58
CA ALA A 53 4.60 -4.49 -5.00
C ALA A 53 6.10 -4.61 -4.69
N ALA A 54 6.90 -3.59 -5.03
CA ALA A 54 8.33 -3.57 -4.79
C ALA A 54 8.67 -3.45 -3.30
N MET A 55 7.91 -2.65 -2.52
CA MET A 55 8.10 -2.56 -1.07
C MET A 55 7.85 -3.92 -0.40
N MET A 56 6.76 -4.58 -0.76
CA MET A 56 6.36 -5.85 -0.13
C MET A 56 7.20 -7.04 -0.60
N ALA A 57 7.87 -6.96 -1.76
CA ALA A 57 8.87 -7.94 -2.18
C ALA A 57 10.15 -7.90 -1.30
N ALA A 58 10.39 -6.79 -0.60
CA ALA A 58 11.57 -6.63 0.27
C ALA A 58 11.33 -7.02 1.73
N VAL A 59 10.07 -7.24 2.16
CA VAL A 59 9.74 -7.60 3.54
C VAL A 59 9.39 -9.07 3.67
N ASN A 60 9.55 -9.60 4.88
CA ASN A 60 9.12 -10.96 5.22
C ASN A 60 7.60 -11.01 5.46
N GLN A 61 7.03 -12.21 5.41
CA GLN A 61 5.60 -12.38 5.67
C GLN A 61 5.19 -11.97 7.08
N GLU A 62 6.04 -12.23 8.07
CA GLU A 62 5.84 -11.91 9.49
C GLU A 62 6.04 -10.43 9.83
N ASP A 63 6.61 -9.62 8.93
CA ASP A 63 6.77 -8.17 9.14
C ASP A 63 5.41 -7.47 9.11
N TYR A 64 5.30 -6.35 9.83
CA TYR A 64 4.04 -5.65 9.99
C TYR A 64 3.81 -4.59 8.91
N LEU A 65 2.55 -4.44 8.53
CA LEU A 65 2.05 -3.40 7.65
C LEU A 65 0.98 -2.56 8.36
N VAL A 66 1.14 -1.26 8.30
CA VAL A 66 0.11 -0.26 8.63
C VAL A 66 -0.14 0.56 7.37
N THR A 67 -1.40 0.62 6.91
CA THR A 67 -1.75 1.34 5.69
C THR A 67 -2.99 2.21 5.87
N ILE A 68 -3.43 2.85 4.79
CA ILE A 68 -4.50 3.84 4.75
C ILE A 68 -5.73 3.33 3.99
N TYR A 69 -6.79 4.12 3.97
CA TYR A 69 -8.05 3.82 3.26
C TYR A 69 -7.90 3.51 1.76
N ARG A 70 -6.85 4.01 1.10
CA ARG A 70 -6.46 3.63 -0.28
C ARG A 70 -5.54 2.40 -0.27
N GLY A 71 -5.72 1.47 0.64
CA GLY A 71 -4.77 0.42 0.96
C GLY A 71 -4.84 -0.84 0.08
N LEU A 72 -5.71 -0.92 -0.92
CA LEU A 72 -5.88 -2.13 -1.74
C LEU A 72 -4.55 -2.68 -2.26
N HIS A 73 -3.70 -1.81 -2.82
CA HIS A 73 -2.40 -2.19 -3.37
C HIS A 73 -1.43 -2.69 -2.29
N ASP A 74 -1.39 -2.05 -1.13
CA ASP A 74 -0.55 -2.47 -0.01
C ASP A 74 -1.01 -3.83 0.56
N GLN A 75 -2.31 -4.01 0.70
CA GLN A 75 -2.95 -5.20 1.26
C GLN A 75 -2.75 -6.43 0.37
N LEU A 76 -3.00 -6.29 -0.95
CA LEU A 76 -2.75 -7.36 -1.92
C LEU A 76 -1.27 -7.68 -2.04
N ALA A 77 -0.41 -6.66 -2.11
CA ALA A 77 1.04 -6.85 -2.15
C ALA A 77 1.56 -7.55 -0.91
N LYS A 78 1.00 -7.29 0.29
CA LYS A 78 1.39 -7.97 1.54
C LYS A 78 0.89 -9.41 1.62
N GLY A 79 -0.05 -9.79 0.75
CA GLY A 79 -0.49 -11.16 0.58
C GLY A 79 -1.80 -11.53 1.28
N ILE A 80 -2.67 -10.57 1.60
CA ILE A 80 -4.04 -10.92 2.00
C ILE A 80 -4.68 -11.73 0.85
N PRO A 81 -5.29 -12.89 1.13
CA PRO A 81 -5.98 -13.66 0.11
C PRO A 81 -7.05 -12.82 -0.59
N SER A 82 -7.01 -12.79 -1.93
CA SER A 82 -7.90 -11.92 -2.71
C SER A 82 -9.37 -12.13 -2.39
N LYS A 83 -9.82 -13.37 -2.17
CA LYS A 83 -11.21 -13.69 -1.84
C LYS A 83 -11.65 -13.07 -0.50
N ASP A 84 -10.78 -13.09 0.52
CA ASP A 84 -11.10 -12.59 1.85
C ASP A 84 -11.13 -11.04 1.83
N LEU A 85 -10.19 -10.43 1.10
CA LEU A 85 -10.15 -8.98 0.89
C LEU A 85 -11.36 -8.49 0.09
N TRP A 86 -11.70 -9.16 -1.01
CA TRP A 86 -12.87 -8.82 -1.83
C TRP A 86 -14.18 -8.96 -1.06
N ALA A 87 -14.31 -10.02 -0.24
CA ALA A 87 -15.47 -10.20 0.63
C ALA A 87 -15.59 -9.07 1.66
N GLU A 88 -14.45 -8.60 2.23
CA GLU A 88 -14.47 -7.46 3.16
C GLU A 88 -14.91 -6.17 2.49
N PHE A 89 -14.36 -5.86 1.30
CA PHE A 89 -14.78 -4.70 0.52
C PHE A 89 -16.28 -4.73 0.21
N ALA A 90 -16.82 -5.93 -0.06
CA ALA A 90 -18.25 -6.12 -0.32
C ALA A 90 -19.12 -6.17 0.95
N GLY A 91 -18.56 -5.98 2.14
CA GLY A 91 -19.28 -5.99 3.42
C GLY A 91 -19.79 -7.37 3.82
N LYS A 92 -19.11 -8.45 3.44
CA LYS A 92 -19.55 -9.83 3.64
C LYS A 92 -18.96 -10.46 4.90
N MET A 93 -19.72 -11.39 5.51
CA MET A 93 -19.28 -12.14 6.70
C MET A 93 -17.97 -12.91 6.49
N ALA A 94 -17.69 -13.33 5.28
CA ALA A 94 -16.48 -14.04 4.90
C ALA A 94 -15.24 -13.13 4.72
N GLY A 95 -15.39 -11.81 4.91
CA GLY A 95 -14.30 -10.85 4.83
C GLY A 95 -13.36 -10.88 6.05
N THR A 96 -12.18 -10.29 5.90
CA THR A 96 -11.13 -10.25 6.93
C THR A 96 -11.60 -9.69 8.28
N CYS A 97 -12.55 -8.76 8.27
CA CYS A 97 -13.17 -8.15 9.46
C CYS A 97 -14.67 -8.45 9.54
N LYS A 98 -15.11 -9.57 8.96
CA LYS A 98 -16.53 -9.99 8.92
C LYS A 98 -17.45 -8.94 8.30
N GLY A 99 -16.93 -8.18 7.33
CA GLY A 99 -17.66 -7.12 6.63
C GLY A 99 -17.86 -5.83 7.42
N LYS A 100 -17.24 -5.68 8.60
CA LYS A 100 -17.37 -4.48 9.46
C LYS A 100 -16.40 -3.36 9.09
N GLY A 101 -15.24 -3.69 8.52
CA GLY A 101 -14.20 -2.73 8.19
C GLY A 101 -14.41 -2.06 6.84
N GLY A 102 -14.94 -2.79 5.88
CA GLY A 102 -15.04 -2.32 4.50
C GLY A 102 -13.67 -1.91 3.93
N PRO A 103 -13.63 -1.03 2.92
CA PRO A 103 -12.37 -0.66 2.27
C PRO A 103 -11.36 0.06 3.17
N MET A 104 -11.81 0.70 4.25
CA MET A 104 -11.00 1.65 5.01
C MET A 104 -10.46 1.10 6.34
N HIS A 105 -10.94 -0.05 6.83
CA HIS A 105 -10.63 -0.52 8.18
C HIS A 105 -10.37 -2.04 8.20
N ILE A 106 -9.38 -2.48 7.43
CA ILE A 106 -9.01 -3.88 7.25
C ILE A 106 -7.88 -4.24 8.19
N THR A 107 -8.01 -5.41 8.83
CA THR A 107 -6.91 -6.09 9.52
C THR A 107 -6.83 -7.53 9.02
N HIS A 108 -5.63 -8.07 8.95
CA HIS A 108 -5.35 -9.47 8.65
C HIS A 108 -4.01 -9.84 9.29
N PRO A 109 -3.98 -10.10 10.61
CA PRO A 109 -2.75 -10.33 11.36
C PRO A 109 -1.93 -11.52 10.84
N GLU A 110 -2.58 -12.53 10.26
CA GLU A 110 -1.94 -13.71 9.69
C GLU A 110 -0.97 -13.38 8.55
N THR A 111 -1.19 -12.28 7.85
CA THR A 111 -0.26 -11.75 6.83
C THR A 111 0.52 -10.53 7.30
N GLY A 112 0.42 -10.17 8.58
CA GLY A 112 1.07 -9.00 9.15
C GLY A 112 0.38 -7.67 8.82
N VAL A 113 -0.79 -7.65 8.17
CA VAL A 113 -1.56 -6.42 7.97
C VAL A 113 -2.30 -6.06 9.26
N MET A 114 -1.67 -5.22 10.08
CA MET A 114 -2.14 -4.94 11.42
C MET A 114 -3.24 -3.90 11.47
N VAL A 115 -3.13 -2.84 10.65
CA VAL A 115 -4.09 -1.73 10.64
C VAL A 115 -4.22 -1.14 9.25
N THR A 116 -5.48 -0.93 8.84
CA THR A 116 -5.86 0.02 7.80
C THR A 116 -6.72 1.10 8.43
N THR A 117 -6.40 2.37 8.20
CA THR A 117 -7.10 3.49 8.86
C THR A 117 -7.59 4.54 7.87
N GLY A 118 -8.82 5.03 8.08
CA GLY A 118 -9.36 6.19 7.39
C GLY A 118 -8.86 7.53 7.96
N ILE A 119 -8.21 7.53 9.12
CA ILE A 119 -7.73 8.75 9.77
C ILE A 119 -6.33 9.08 9.24
N VAL A 120 -6.24 10.12 8.44
CA VAL A 120 -4.99 10.52 7.77
C VAL A 120 -3.87 10.71 8.79
N GLY A 121 -2.75 10.00 8.58
CA GLY A 121 -1.54 10.08 9.39
C GLY A 121 -1.57 9.36 10.73
N SER A 122 -2.73 8.83 11.19
CA SER A 122 -2.80 8.08 12.45
C SER A 122 -1.99 6.78 12.42
N GLY A 123 -1.74 6.24 11.24
CA GLY A 123 -0.90 5.05 11.07
C GLY A 123 0.53 5.24 11.56
N ILE A 124 1.06 6.46 11.55
CA ILE A 124 2.45 6.77 11.93
C ILE A 124 2.72 6.44 13.40
N PRO A 125 1.99 7.00 14.39
CA PRO A 125 2.19 6.62 15.78
C PRO A 125 1.79 5.15 16.08
N ILE A 126 0.84 4.58 15.34
CA ILE A 126 0.50 3.16 15.46
C ILE A 126 1.68 2.28 15.05
N ALA A 127 2.33 2.60 13.92
CA ALA A 127 3.52 1.90 13.46
C ALA A 127 4.68 1.98 14.47
N ASN A 128 4.82 3.12 15.16
CA ASN A 128 5.79 3.25 16.24
C ASN A 128 5.50 2.27 17.40
N GLY A 129 4.24 2.08 17.74
CA GLY A 129 3.84 1.10 18.74
C GLY A 129 4.22 -0.33 18.36
N LEU A 130 3.98 -0.72 17.10
CA LEU A 130 4.37 -2.02 16.56
C LEU A 130 5.90 -2.19 16.52
N GLY A 131 6.61 -1.16 16.04
CA GLY A 131 8.07 -1.15 16.03
C GLY A 131 8.67 -1.25 17.44
N LEU A 132 8.07 -0.57 18.43
CA LEU A 132 8.48 -0.66 19.82
C LEU A 132 8.25 -2.07 20.39
N ALA A 133 7.10 -2.68 20.09
CA ALA A 133 6.80 -4.04 20.49
C ALA A 133 7.86 -5.01 19.92
N SER A 134 8.16 -4.94 18.61
CA SER A 134 9.20 -5.76 17.99
C SER A 134 10.59 -5.55 18.62
N GLN A 135 10.93 -4.32 18.99
CA GLN A 135 12.19 -4.01 19.66
C GLN A 135 12.27 -4.63 21.08
N LEU A 136 11.17 -4.57 21.84
CA LEU A 136 11.09 -5.14 23.19
C LEU A 136 11.09 -6.68 23.16
N GLU A 137 10.35 -7.26 22.23
CA GLU A 137 10.25 -8.71 22.01
C GLU A 137 11.52 -9.29 21.37
N LYS A 138 12.32 -8.46 20.71
CA LYS A 138 13.53 -8.86 19.95
C LYS A 138 13.22 -9.90 18.88
N ASP A 139 12.06 -9.80 18.26
CA ASP A 139 11.57 -10.77 17.27
C ASP A 139 12.14 -10.54 15.84
N GLY A 140 12.87 -9.43 15.65
CA GLY A 140 13.52 -9.08 14.40
C GLY A 140 12.57 -8.55 13.31
N LYS A 141 11.29 -8.35 13.62
CA LYS A 141 10.33 -7.81 12.66
C LYS A 141 10.54 -6.32 12.43
N VAL A 142 10.16 -5.89 11.24
CA VAL A 142 10.07 -4.48 10.88
C VAL A 142 8.62 -4.11 10.61
N THR A 143 8.31 -2.81 10.73
CA THR A 143 6.97 -2.29 10.43
C THR A 143 7.05 -1.36 9.25
N VAL A 144 6.28 -1.62 8.18
CA VAL A 144 6.07 -0.68 7.08
C VAL A 144 4.83 0.14 7.38
N CYS A 145 4.97 1.47 7.33
CA CYS A 145 3.87 2.42 7.49
C CYS A 145 3.67 3.20 6.19
N CYS A 146 2.59 2.88 5.45
CA CYS A 146 2.24 3.57 4.22
C CYS A 146 1.36 4.78 4.49
N PHE A 147 1.61 5.89 3.80
CA PHE A 147 0.80 7.11 3.85
C PHE A 147 1.02 7.95 2.60
N GLY A 148 0.07 8.83 2.28
CA GLY A 148 0.19 9.78 1.17
C GLY A 148 0.88 11.08 1.57
N ASP A 149 1.24 11.89 0.58
CA ASP A 149 1.88 13.21 0.74
C ASP A 149 1.11 14.14 1.70
N GLY A 150 -0.22 14.13 1.66
CA GLY A 150 -1.05 14.95 2.55
C GLY A 150 -0.85 14.66 4.03
N ALA A 151 -0.57 13.41 4.40
CA ALA A 151 -0.29 13.04 5.79
C ALA A 151 0.98 13.68 6.35
N SER A 152 1.89 14.11 5.50
CA SER A 152 3.13 14.77 5.94
C SER A 152 2.91 16.15 6.56
N ASN A 153 1.70 16.74 6.43
CA ASN A 153 1.36 18.08 6.94
C ASN A 153 0.67 18.08 8.32
N ILE A 154 0.42 16.91 8.91
CA ILE A 154 -0.20 16.83 10.24
C ILE A 154 0.84 16.71 11.37
N GLY A 155 0.44 17.08 12.60
CA GLY A 155 1.31 16.99 13.77
C GLY A 155 1.86 15.59 14.02
N ALA A 156 0.99 14.56 13.91
CA ALA A 156 1.38 13.16 14.12
C ALA A 156 2.53 12.68 13.21
N PHE A 157 2.68 13.24 12.00
CA PHE A 157 3.83 12.95 11.15
C PHE A 157 5.13 13.40 11.82
N HIS A 158 5.22 14.67 12.20
CA HIS A 158 6.44 15.24 12.78
C HIS A 158 6.79 14.61 14.12
N GLU A 159 5.80 14.46 15.00
CA GLU A 159 5.96 13.87 16.33
C GLU A 159 6.31 12.38 16.23
N GLY A 160 5.62 11.65 15.36
CA GLY A 160 5.85 10.22 15.19
C GLY A 160 7.21 9.88 14.57
N LEU A 161 7.63 10.63 13.53
CA LEU A 161 8.96 10.44 12.95
C LEU A 161 10.07 10.77 13.97
N ASN A 162 9.92 11.87 14.71
CA ASN A 162 10.88 12.23 15.76
C ASN A 162 10.99 11.15 16.84
N MET A 163 9.85 10.63 17.32
CA MET A 163 9.82 9.53 18.29
C MET A 163 10.53 8.28 17.78
N ALA A 164 10.20 7.85 16.54
CA ALA A 164 10.82 6.69 15.93
C ALA A 164 12.35 6.84 15.81
N GLN A 165 12.81 8.04 15.42
CA GLN A 165 14.24 8.33 15.29
C GLN A 165 14.96 8.32 16.64
N VAL A 166 14.38 8.94 17.67
CA VAL A 166 14.95 8.98 19.03
C VAL A 166 15.10 7.57 19.61
N TRP A 167 14.11 6.71 19.41
CA TRP A 167 14.09 5.36 19.95
C TRP A 167 14.69 4.32 18.99
N LYS A 168 15.12 4.73 17.80
CA LYS A 168 15.66 3.85 16.74
C LYS A 168 14.73 2.67 16.44
N LEU A 169 13.44 2.97 16.29
CA LEU A 169 12.44 1.94 16.03
C LEU A 169 12.63 1.32 14.64
N PRO A 170 12.38 0.00 14.48
CA PRO A 170 12.48 -0.69 13.20
C PRO A 170 11.25 -0.40 12.32
N VAL A 171 11.08 0.86 11.92
CA VAL A 171 9.95 1.34 11.12
C VAL A 171 10.43 1.92 9.79
N ILE A 172 9.78 1.52 8.70
CA ILE A 172 9.94 2.10 7.38
C ILE A 172 8.71 2.99 7.11
N PHE A 173 8.90 4.29 7.00
CA PHE A 173 7.88 5.26 6.66
C PHE A 173 7.84 5.42 5.15
N LEU A 174 6.87 4.78 4.49
CA LEU A 174 6.68 4.84 3.05
C LEU A 174 5.66 5.92 2.69
N CYS A 175 6.14 7.06 2.24
CA CYS A 175 5.31 8.10 1.66
C CYS A 175 5.06 7.80 0.17
N GLN A 176 3.85 7.40 -0.16
CA GLN A 176 3.38 7.23 -1.54
C GLN A 176 2.97 8.61 -2.07
N ASN A 177 3.96 9.37 -2.54
CA ASN A 177 3.77 10.75 -2.99
C ASN A 177 3.18 10.77 -4.40
N ASN A 178 1.86 10.89 -4.48
CA ASN A 178 1.12 10.98 -5.73
C ASN A 178 0.76 12.43 -6.11
N LEU A 179 1.39 13.41 -5.45
CA LEU A 179 1.30 14.85 -5.68
C LEU A 179 -0.03 15.51 -5.28
N TYR A 180 -1.04 14.75 -4.86
CA TYR A 180 -2.36 15.28 -4.56
C TYR A 180 -2.93 14.71 -3.26
N SER A 181 -3.17 15.60 -2.30
CA SER A 181 -3.95 15.30 -1.10
C SER A 181 -5.41 15.64 -1.37
N GLU A 182 -6.21 14.61 -1.68
CA GLU A 182 -7.56 14.76 -2.21
C GLU A 182 -7.53 15.65 -3.47
N HIS A 183 -8.00 16.89 -3.39
CA HIS A 183 -8.00 17.86 -4.50
C HIS A 183 -6.86 18.89 -4.40
N THR A 184 -6.05 18.84 -3.34
CA THR A 184 -5.02 19.84 -3.07
C THR A 184 -3.66 19.39 -3.59
N PRO A 185 -3.06 20.09 -4.57
CA PRO A 185 -1.70 19.80 -5.01
C PRO A 185 -0.69 19.92 -3.86
N MET A 186 0.28 19.02 -3.78
CA MET A 186 1.34 19.06 -2.78
C MET A 186 2.09 20.41 -2.80
N ALA A 187 2.39 20.94 -3.98
CA ALA A 187 3.09 22.22 -4.14
C ALA A 187 2.33 23.41 -3.53
N PHE A 188 1.00 23.31 -3.38
CA PHE A 188 0.20 24.35 -2.72
C PHE A 188 0.21 24.22 -1.18
N ALA A 189 0.28 22.98 -0.67
CA ALA A 189 0.11 22.69 0.75
C ALA A 189 1.43 22.48 1.50
N THR A 190 2.55 22.29 0.79
CA THR A 190 3.83 21.90 1.38
C THR A 190 4.92 22.87 0.99
N SER A 191 5.57 23.50 1.97
CA SER A 191 6.62 24.50 1.75
C SER A 191 7.97 23.90 1.37
N SER A 192 8.25 22.66 1.76
CA SER A 192 9.45 21.94 1.36
C SER A 192 9.29 21.37 -0.06
N GLU A 193 10.36 21.39 -0.86
CA GLU A 193 10.33 20.83 -2.22
C GLU A 193 10.10 19.32 -2.22
N THR A 194 10.56 18.63 -1.17
CA THR A 194 10.40 17.20 -1.01
C THR A 194 9.99 16.85 0.42
N ILE A 195 9.26 15.75 0.58
CA ILE A 195 8.92 15.22 1.92
C ILE A 195 10.18 14.64 2.57
N LYS A 196 11.11 14.10 1.76
CA LYS A 196 12.43 13.65 2.21
C LYS A 196 13.14 14.70 3.09
N GLN A 197 13.10 15.98 2.72
CA GLN A 197 13.75 17.06 3.49
C GLN A 197 13.25 17.15 4.94
N ARG A 198 12.01 16.74 5.21
CA ARG A 198 11.46 16.72 6.56
C ARG A 198 12.10 15.64 7.44
N GLY A 199 12.36 14.46 6.85
CA GLY A 199 13.10 13.40 7.53
C GLY A 199 14.58 13.79 7.75
N ASP A 200 15.21 14.40 6.74
CA ASP A 200 16.58 14.93 6.85
C ASP A 200 16.68 15.94 8.01
N GLY A 201 15.68 16.81 8.18
CA GLY A 201 15.61 17.78 9.27
C GLY A 201 15.51 17.17 10.67
N LEU A 202 15.06 15.92 10.76
CA LEU A 202 15.04 15.13 12.00
C LEU A 202 16.29 14.25 12.18
N GLY A 203 17.26 14.34 11.26
CA GLY A 203 18.43 13.44 11.25
C GLY A 203 18.07 11.98 10.93
N MET A 204 16.89 11.75 10.34
CA MET A 204 16.44 10.42 9.92
C MET A 204 17.02 10.09 8.56
N ARG A 205 17.42 8.83 8.36
CA ARG A 205 17.74 8.33 7.03
C ARG A 205 16.53 8.55 6.11
N SER A 206 16.72 9.26 5.01
CA SER A 206 15.63 9.61 4.10
C SER A 206 16.08 9.52 2.66
N VAL A 207 15.26 8.89 1.83
CA VAL A 207 15.51 8.74 0.39
C VAL A 207 14.29 9.17 -0.40
N ARG A 208 14.52 9.68 -1.61
CA ARG A 208 13.46 9.93 -2.60
C ARG A 208 13.77 9.11 -3.83
N VAL A 209 12.78 8.36 -4.30
CA VAL A 209 12.92 7.41 -5.39
C VAL A 209 11.77 7.54 -6.40
N ASN A 210 12.01 7.09 -7.61
CA ASN A 210 10.93 6.85 -8.56
C ASN A 210 10.18 5.57 -8.14
N GLY A 211 9.03 5.73 -7.48
CA GLY A 211 8.22 4.61 -7.03
C GLY A 211 7.61 3.78 -8.15
N ASN A 212 7.61 4.29 -9.38
CA ASN A 212 7.14 3.59 -10.57
C ASN A 212 8.25 2.76 -11.25
N ASP A 213 9.51 2.90 -10.82
CA ASP A 213 10.61 2.03 -11.23
C ASP A 213 10.78 0.89 -10.22
N ALA A 214 10.51 -0.34 -10.67
CA ALA A 214 10.52 -1.51 -9.79
C ALA A 214 11.89 -1.78 -9.17
N SER A 215 12.97 -1.60 -9.93
CA SER A 215 14.34 -1.86 -9.46
C SER A 215 14.79 -0.80 -8.46
N GLU A 216 14.55 0.48 -8.74
CA GLU A 216 14.89 1.59 -7.85
C GLU A 216 14.10 1.50 -6.53
N MET A 217 12.79 1.28 -6.62
CA MET A 217 11.92 1.15 -5.45
C MET A 217 12.29 -0.06 -4.60
N TYR A 218 12.56 -1.22 -5.21
CA TYR A 218 12.96 -2.43 -4.50
C TYR A 218 14.32 -2.26 -3.81
N ALA A 219 15.30 -1.66 -4.48
CA ALA A 219 16.61 -1.41 -3.89
C ALA A 219 16.51 -0.53 -2.63
N ALA A 220 15.75 0.56 -2.71
CA ALA A 220 15.50 1.44 -1.57
C ALA A 220 14.75 0.74 -0.44
N ALA A 221 13.74 -0.07 -0.78
CA ALA A 221 12.97 -0.85 0.18
C ALA A 221 13.85 -1.87 0.91
N LYS A 222 14.62 -2.67 0.17
CA LYS A 222 15.54 -3.67 0.72
C LYS A 222 16.55 -3.04 1.68
N GLU A 223 17.18 -1.95 1.25
CA GLU A 223 18.18 -1.26 2.07
C GLU A 223 17.54 -0.67 3.34
N ALA A 224 16.33 -0.13 3.27
CA ALA A 224 15.60 0.38 4.43
C ALA A 224 15.21 -0.74 5.41
N VAL A 225 14.76 -1.88 4.90
CA VAL A 225 14.41 -3.06 5.69
C VAL A 225 15.65 -3.62 6.41
N GLU A 226 16.75 -3.81 5.69
CA GLU A 226 18.01 -4.30 6.26
C GLU A 226 18.52 -3.33 7.34
N TYR A 227 18.49 -2.02 7.09
CA TYR A 227 18.90 -1.00 8.02
C TYR A 227 18.06 -1.02 9.31
N ALA A 228 16.75 -1.07 9.18
CA ALA A 228 15.84 -1.11 10.32
C ALA A 228 15.98 -2.42 11.12
N ARG A 229 16.06 -3.56 10.44
CA ARG A 229 16.20 -4.89 11.05
C ARG A 229 17.53 -5.04 11.80
N ALA A 230 18.58 -4.36 11.35
CA ALA A 230 19.86 -4.28 12.05
C ALA A 230 19.85 -3.37 13.31
N GLY A 231 18.70 -2.77 13.65
CA GLY A 231 18.55 -1.91 14.83
C GLY A 231 19.13 -0.49 14.65
N ASN A 232 19.39 -0.06 13.40
CA ASN A 232 19.97 1.25 13.14
C ASN A 232 18.91 2.39 13.21
N GLY A 233 17.61 2.05 13.22
CA GLY A 233 16.51 2.98 13.33
C GLY A 233 15.64 3.05 12.06
N PRO A 234 14.74 4.04 11.97
CA PRO A 234 13.78 4.16 10.88
C PRO A 234 14.40 4.71 9.60
N THR A 235 13.68 4.51 8.50
CA THR A 235 13.94 5.17 7.21
C THR A 235 12.65 5.81 6.68
N LEU A 236 12.74 7.03 6.16
CA LEU A 236 11.68 7.65 5.38
C LEU A 236 11.97 7.45 3.88
N ILE A 237 11.07 6.79 3.19
CA ILE A 237 11.10 6.65 1.72
C ILE A 237 10.00 7.54 1.14
N GLU A 238 10.38 8.55 0.36
CA GLU A 238 9.46 9.30 -0.49
C GLU A 238 9.45 8.65 -1.87
N ALA A 239 8.43 7.83 -2.13
CA ALA A 239 8.24 7.15 -3.41
C ALA A 239 7.33 8.00 -4.30
N MET A 240 7.91 8.53 -5.39
CA MET A 240 7.18 9.32 -6.36
C MET A 240 6.32 8.42 -7.23
N THR A 241 5.05 8.74 -7.31
CA THR A 241 4.05 7.98 -8.07
C THR A 241 2.95 8.92 -8.56
N PHE A 242 1.91 8.39 -9.19
CA PHE A 242 0.75 9.17 -9.60
C PHE A 242 -0.52 8.31 -9.55
N ARG A 243 -1.67 8.92 -9.25
CA ARG A 243 -2.98 8.25 -9.35
C ARG A 243 -3.68 8.66 -10.64
N PHE A 244 -4.05 7.68 -11.47
CA PHE A 244 -4.68 7.94 -12.79
C PHE A 244 -6.16 8.28 -12.71
N HIS A 245 -6.74 8.20 -11.54
CA HIS A 245 -8.14 8.54 -11.28
C HIS A 245 -8.21 9.59 -10.19
N GLY A 246 -9.40 10.17 -9.99
CA GLY A 246 -9.65 11.12 -8.92
C GLY A 246 -9.42 10.52 -7.52
N HIS A 247 -9.75 11.28 -6.49
CA HIS A 247 -9.55 10.86 -5.11
C HIS A 247 -10.33 9.58 -4.76
N LEU A 248 -11.58 9.53 -5.19
CA LEU A 248 -12.44 8.34 -5.07
C LEU A 248 -13.15 8.08 -6.42
N LEU A 249 -13.76 6.93 -6.57
CA LEU A 249 -14.49 6.59 -7.77
C LEU A 249 -15.73 7.50 -7.90
N GLY A 250 -15.83 8.19 -9.05
CA GLY A 250 -16.82 9.23 -9.31
C GLY A 250 -16.25 10.66 -9.25
N ASP A 251 -15.07 10.84 -8.67
CA ASP A 251 -14.32 12.09 -8.80
C ASP A 251 -13.74 12.21 -10.21
N THR A 252 -14.04 13.30 -10.89
CA THR A 252 -13.63 13.53 -12.28
C THR A 252 -12.16 13.93 -12.44
N GLY A 253 -11.47 14.30 -11.35
CA GLY A 253 -10.06 14.72 -11.38
C GLY A 253 -9.82 16.08 -12.07
N HIS A 254 -10.86 16.91 -12.25
CA HIS A 254 -10.79 18.19 -12.99
C HIS A 254 -9.79 19.21 -12.42
N TYR A 255 -9.32 18.99 -11.19
CA TYR A 255 -8.28 19.81 -10.53
C TYR A 255 -6.86 19.41 -10.95
N ILE A 256 -6.68 18.31 -11.65
CA ILE A 256 -5.40 17.86 -12.19
C ILE A 256 -5.26 18.46 -13.59
N PRO A 257 -4.18 19.23 -13.89
CA PRO A 257 -3.93 19.73 -15.24
C PRO A 257 -3.85 18.59 -16.26
N GLU A 258 -4.47 18.77 -17.43
CA GLU A 258 -4.52 17.76 -18.49
C GLU A 258 -3.11 17.30 -18.90
N ALA A 259 -2.18 18.24 -19.08
CA ALA A 259 -0.80 17.93 -19.44
C ALA A 259 -0.07 17.08 -18.39
N GLU A 260 -0.39 17.26 -17.11
CA GLU A 260 0.18 16.47 -16.01
C GLU A 260 -0.37 15.03 -16.03
N MET A 261 -1.68 14.88 -16.26
CA MET A 261 -2.30 13.57 -16.42
C MET A 261 -1.78 12.84 -17.67
N GLU A 262 -1.66 13.54 -18.80
CA GLU A 262 -1.10 12.96 -20.03
C GLU A 262 0.35 12.47 -19.81
N GLN A 263 1.17 13.23 -19.10
CA GLN A 263 2.52 12.81 -18.79
C GLN A 263 2.52 11.59 -17.85
N ALA A 264 1.71 11.60 -16.81
CA ALA A 264 1.59 10.48 -15.88
C ALA A 264 1.15 9.18 -16.56
N LEU A 265 0.24 9.27 -17.54
CA LEU A 265 -0.21 8.11 -18.33
C LEU A 265 0.86 7.57 -19.28
N LYS A 266 1.79 8.43 -19.78
CA LYS A 266 2.95 7.97 -20.56
C LYS A 266 3.95 7.21 -19.67
N ASP A 267 4.01 7.59 -18.41
CA ASP A 267 4.89 7.00 -17.39
C ASP A 267 4.16 5.88 -16.61
N ASP A 268 3.13 5.26 -17.20
CA ASP A 268 2.40 4.13 -16.56
C ASP A 268 3.38 3.03 -16.15
N PRO A 269 3.47 2.70 -14.86
CA PRO A 269 4.46 1.74 -14.35
C PRO A 269 4.26 0.32 -14.90
N MET A 270 3.05 -0.07 -15.28
CA MET A 270 2.78 -1.46 -15.66
C MET A 270 3.35 -1.85 -17.04
N PRO A 271 3.16 -1.07 -18.13
CA PRO A 271 3.85 -1.31 -19.39
C PRO A 271 5.38 -1.24 -19.27
N ILE A 272 5.89 -0.31 -18.43
CA ILE A 272 7.34 -0.15 -18.19
C ILE A 272 7.88 -1.42 -17.51
N LEU A 273 7.26 -1.87 -16.43
CA LEU A 273 7.67 -3.08 -15.71
C LEU A 273 7.60 -4.33 -16.60
N ARG A 274 6.55 -4.43 -17.42
CA ARG A 274 6.42 -5.53 -18.39
C ARG A 274 7.56 -5.53 -19.41
N GLN A 275 7.97 -4.36 -19.91
CA GLN A 275 9.11 -4.24 -20.81
C GLN A 275 10.43 -4.61 -20.12
N GLN A 276 10.63 -4.20 -18.87
CA GLN A 276 11.81 -4.59 -18.07
C GLN A 276 11.94 -6.12 -17.94
N LEU A 277 10.82 -6.84 -17.75
CA LEU A 277 10.84 -8.30 -17.73
C LEU A 277 11.28 -8.91 -19.05
N LEU A 278 10.79 -8.37 -20.18
CA LEU A 278 11.20 -8.80 -21.52
C LEU A 278 12.69 -8.54 -21.76
N ASP A 279 13.20 -7.39 -21.35
CA ASP A 279 14.61 -7.02 -21.47
C ASP A 279 15.51 -7.95 -20.63
N MET A 280 14.98 -8.45 -19.51
CA MET A 280 15.61 -9.49 -18.69
C MET A 280 15.43 -10.91 -19.27
N GLN A 281 14.91 -11.05 -20.49
CA GLN A 281 14.71 -12.34 -21.16
C GLN A 281 13.71 -13.27 -20.45
N ILE A 282 12.70 -12.72 -19.81
CA ILE A 282 11.51 -13.45 -19.37
C ILE A 282 10.59 -13.52 -20.59
N SER A 283 10.07 -14.71 -20.91
CA SER A 283 9.32 -14.88 -22.14
C SER A 283 7.93 -14.24 -22.07
N GLU A 284 7.43 -13.81 -23.23
CA GLU A 284 6.04 -13.31 -23.38
C GLU A 284 5.03 -14.35 -22.89
N ALA A 285 5.32 -15.64 -23.08
CA ALA A 285 4.46 -16.74 -22.63
C ALA A 285 4.40 -16.84 -21.09
N ASP A 286 5.54 -16.63 -20.41
CA ASP A 286 5.60 -16.65 -18.94
C ASP A 286 4.84 -15.45 -18.36
N ILE A 287 5.03 -14.25 -18.94
CA ILE A 287 4.30 -13.04 -18.54
C ILE A 287 2.79 -13.24 -18.72
N ALA A 288 2.35 -13.70 -19.89
CA ALA A 288 0.95 -13.97 -20.18
C ALA A 288 0.35 -15.03 -19.23
N ALA A 289 1.13 -16.02 -18.82
CA ALA A 289 0.70 -17.03 -17.86
C ALA A 289 0.44 -16.41 -16.46
N ILE A 290 1.27 -15.46 -16.03
CA ILE A 290 1.06 -14.72 -14.78
C ILE A 290 -0.22 -13.89 -14.87
N GLU A 291 -0.38 -13.11 -15.95
CA GLU A 291 -1.55 -12.27 -16.21
C GLU A 291 -2.85 -13.12 -16.20
N ALA A 292 -2.84 -14.26 -16.88
CA ALA A 292 -4.00 -15.17 -16.93
C ALA A 292 -4.31 -15.79 -15.56
N LYS A 293 -3.29 -16.16 -14.80
CA LYS A 293 -3.46 -16.68 -13.43
C LYS A 293 -4.08 -15.63 -12.51
N ASN A 294 -3.58 -14.41 -12.53
CA ASN A 294 -4.10 -13.33 -11.72
C ASN A 294 -5.55 -12.97 -12.11
N ALA A 295 -5.87 -12.95 -13.41
CA ALA A 295 -7.23 -12.76 -13.88
C ALA A 295 -8.20 -13.80 -13.29
N ALA A 296 -7.79 -15.09 -13.29
CA ALA A 296 -8.60 -16.16 -12.72
C ALA A 296 -8.79 -15.99 -11.20
N ILE A 297 -7.73 -15.61 -10.46
CA ILE A 297 -7.79 -15.33 -9.02
C ILE A 297 -8.79 -14.21 -8.73
N ILE A 298 -8.76 -13.12 -9.50
CA ILE A 298 -9.65 -11.98 -9.30
C ILE A 298 -11.09 -12.30 -9.71
N ASP A 299 -11.31 -13.07 -10.77
CA ASP A 299 -12.65 -13.50 -11.15
C ASP A 299 -13.28 -14.40 -10.09
N GLU A 300 -12.52 -15.35 -9.53
CA GLU A 300 -12.95 -16.19 -8.42
C GLU A 300 -13.26 -15.36 -7.16
N ALA A 301 -12.38 -14.43 -6.78
CA ALA A 301 -12.56 -13.55 -5.63
C ALA A 301 -13.81 -12.66 -5.76
N ALA A 302 -14.03 -12.10 -6.94
CA ALA A 302 -15.20 -11.29 -7.24
C ALA A 302 -16.51 -12.09 -7.12
N GLN A 303 -16.53 -13.32 -7.69
CA GLN A 303 -17.71 -14.18 -7.59
C GLN A 303 -17.94 -14.62 -6.13
N TYR A 304 -16.88 -14.99 -5.42
CA TYR A 304 -16.96 -15.35 -4.01
C TYR A 304 -17.55 -14.20 -3.16
N ALA A 305 -17.11 -12.96 -3.39
CA ALA A 305 -17.62 -11.78 -2.70
C ALA A 305 -19.09 -11.52 -3.00
N LEU A 306 -19.58 -11.78 -4.23
CA LEU A 306 -21.00 -11.64 -4.57
C LEU A 306 -21.85 -12.70 -3.87
N ASP A 307 -21.40 -13.95 -3.82
CA ASP A 307 -22.16 -15.10 -3.31
C ASP A 307 -22.15 -15.20 -1.77
N ALA A 308 -21.13 -14.65 -1.12
CA ALA A 308 -21.00 -14.71 0.33
C ALA A 308 -22.15 -13.97 1.05
N PRO A 309 -22.63 -14.48 2.21
CA PRO A 309 -23.68 -13.84 2.97
C PRO A 309 -23.19 -12.54 3.64
N TYR A 310 -24.12 -11.63 3.86
CA TYR A 310 -23.91 -10.49 4.75
C TYR A 310 -23.86 -10.96 6.21
N PRO A 311 -23.16 -10.22 7.11
CA PRO A 311 -23.17 -10.51 8.53
C PRO A 311 -24.61 -10.38 9.10
N PRO A 312 -24.97 -11.19 10.11
CA PRO A 312 -26.23 -11.03 10.82
C PRO A 312 -26.33 -9.66 11.50
N GLY A 313 -27.56 -9.19 11.74
CA GLY A 313 -27.80 -7.82 12.22
C GLY A 313 -27.25 -7.49 13.61
N ASP A 314 -26.87 -8.49 14.39
CA ASP A 314 -26.27 -8.34 15.72
C ASP A 314 -24.74 -8.54 15.73
N GLU A 315 -24.14 -8.94 14.61
CA GLU A 315 -22.69 -9.17 14.48
C GLU A 315 -21.84 -7.94 14.87
N TYR A 316 -22.36 -6.72 14.69
CA TYR A 316 -21.66 -5.49 15.05
C TYR A 316 -21.30 -5.37 16.54
N ARG A 317 -21.95 -6.16 17.40
CA ARG A 317 -21.71 -6.20 18.86
C ARG A 317 -20.59 -7.15 19.26
N ILE A 318 -20.22 -8.06 18.35
CA ILE A 318 -19.19 -9.06 18.57
C ILE A 318 -17.84 -8.43 18.19
N ASP A 319 -16.77 -8.86 18.82
CA ASP A 319 -15.40 -8.40 18.58
C ASP A 319 -15.11 -6.93 19.00
N VAL A 320 -16.03 -6.28 19.71
CA VAL A 320 -15.80 -4.89 20.20
C VAL A 320 -15.06 -4.88 21.54
N LEU A 321 -15.32 -5.85 22.39
CA LEU A 321 -14.67 -6.04 23.69
C LEU A 321 -14.39 -7.53 23.92
N ASP A 322 -13.27 -7.85 24.56
CA ASP A 322 -12.90 -9.20 24.99
C ASP A 322 -13.73 -9.72 26.20
N VAL A 323 -14.76 -8.99 26.58
CA VAL A 323 -15.68 -9.35 27.65
C VAL A 323 -17.07 -9.58 27.09
N GLU A 324 -17.65 -10.75 27.38
CA GLU A 324 -19.09 -10.95 27.24
C GLU A 324 -19.79 -9.81 27.99
N ILE A 325 -20.39 -8.89 27.25
CA ILE A 325 -21.31 -7.95 27.85
C ILE A 325 -22.52 -8.79 28.25
N ALA A 326 -22.58 -9.15 29.52
CA ALA A 326 -23.78 -9.79 30.10
C ALA A 326 -25.00 -8.92 29.76
N ALA A 327 -25.96 -9.51 29.03
CA ALA A 327 -27.15 -8.88 28.57
C ALA A 327 -28.07 -8.48 29.75
#